data_f7f8c15febf74fc14947f20d841addcb
#
_entry.id   f7f8c15febf74fc14947f20d841addcb
#
_cell.length_a   1.000
_cell.length_b   1.000
_cell.length_c   1.000
_cell.angle_alpha   90.00
_cell.angle_beta   90.00
_cell.angle_gamma   90.00
#
_symmetry.space_group_name_H-M   'P 1'
#
loop_
_entity.id
_entity.type
_entity.pdbx_description
1 polymer ?
#
loop_
_entity_poly.entity_id
_entity_poly.type
_entity_poly.pdbx_seq_one_letter_code
_entity_poly.pdbx_strand_id
1 'polypeptide(L)'
;MEMNLQMFAENTQTTAGLSAEMKTYYGMELLENAKPQLVHNQFAATKGLPAGGGKTVEWRKFGAFDKALKPLTEGVTPDGSGISVSYITKELAQYGDYTTVSDMLDLTAIDDVVLEITDRHGSNMGLTLDTVTRNEIQQGKQVIYAPKIGSNGTKTDVTSRMTLDKDCRMTSELVAKAATQLKKMNAPTFDGKYVCIIHPSVAFDLRNDPDWVAAH
;
A
#
# COMPACT_ATOMS: atom_id res chain seq x y z
N MET A 1 19.80 -48.81 30.83
CA MET A 1 18.56 -48.15 30.34
C MET A 1 19.00 -46.86 29.66
N GLU A 2 19.29 -46.94 28.40
CA GLU A 2 19.73 -45.77 27.61
C GLU A 2 18.48 -44.94 27.26
N MET A 3 18.40 -43.77 27.82
CA MET A 3 17.36 -42.78 27.47
C MET A 3 17.73 -42.18 26.12
N ASN A 4 16.95 -42.51 25.11
CA ASN A 4 17.14 -41.98 23.78
C ASN A 4 16.62 -40.53 23.74
N LEU A 5 17.54 -39.57 23.89
CA LEU A 5 17.26 -38.12 23.89
C LEU A 5 16.82 -37.56 22.55
N GLN A 6 16.75 -38.37 21.50
CA GLN A 6 16.29 -37.93 20.17
C GLN A 6 14.76 -37.85 20.03
N MET A 7 13.97 -38.35 20.99
CA MET A 7 12.53 -38.24 20.97
C MET A 7 11.98 -36.86 21.33
N PHE A 8 12.80 -35.95 21.83
CA PHE A 8 12.34 -34.61 22.22
C PHE A 8 12.59 -33.50 21.18
N ALA A 9 13.22 -33.85 20.04
CA ALA A 9 13.62 -32.85 19.04
C ALA A 9 12.64 -32.64 17.88
N GLU A 10 11.55 -33.40 17.79
CA GLU A 10 10.67 -33.37 16.62
C GLU A 10 9.18 -33.08 16.90
N ASN A 11 8.83 -32.53 18.05
CA ASN A 11 7.46 -32.08 18.29
C ASN A 11 7.31 -30.55 18.11
N THR A 12 7.92 -30.01 17.08
CA THR A 12 7.45 -28.74 16.55
C THR A 12 6.11 -29.02 15.90
N GLN A 13 5.03 -28.59 16.52
CA GLN A 13 3.71 -28.60 15.88
C GLN A 13 3.81 -27.69 14.65
N THR A 14 4.08 -28.33 13.52
CA THR A 14 3.95 -27.66 12.23
C THR A 14 2.45 -27.50 11.96
N THR A 15 2.06 -26.45 11.25
CA THR A 15 0.66 -26.26 10.75
C THR A 15 0.11 -27.49 10.01
N ALA A 16 0.94 -28.51 9.69
CA ALA A 16 0.54 -29.78 9.13
C ALA A 16 -0.19 -30.68 10.15
N GLY A 17 0.06 -30.54 11.47
CA GLY A 17 -0.58 -31.34 12.53
C GLY A 17 -1.92 -30.81 13.02
N LEU A 18 -2.28 -29.56 12.71
CA LEU A 18 -3.57 -28.98 13.12
C LEU A 18 -4.72 -29.49 12.24
N SER A 19 -5.91 -29.66 12.87
CA SER A 19 -7.13 -30.00 12.12
C SER A 19 -7.47 -28.88 11.10
N ALA A 20 -8.20 -29.23 10.04
CA ALA A 20 -8.61 -28.24 9.03
C ALA A 20 -9.45 -27.10 9.62
N GLU A 21 -10.24 -27.38 10.63
CA GLU A 21 -11.08 -26.42 11.35
C GLU A 21 -10.24 -25.44 12.17
N MET A 22 -9.24 -25.94 12.89
CA MET A 22 -8.30 -25.09 13.64
C MET A 22 -7.48 -24.19 12.72
N LYS A 23 -7.00 -24.71 11.59
CA LYS A 23 -6.30 -23.93 10.58
C LYS A 23 -7.16 -22.78 10.03
N THR A 24 -8.45 -23.06 9.81
CA THR A 24 -9.41 -22.07 9.34
C THR A 24 -9.67 -21.01 10.40
N TYR A 25 -9.82 -21.41 11.67
CA TYR A 25 -10.02 -20.48 12.78
C TYR A 25 -8.84 -19.51 12.95
N TYR A 26 -7.62 -20.03 13.09
CA TYR A 26 -6.44 -19.18 13.21
C TYR A 26 -6.20 -18.32 11.96
N GLY A 27 -6.51 -18.83 10.79
CA GLY A 27 -6.42 -18.06 9.55
C GLY A 27 -7.40 -16.89 9.48
N MET A 28 -8.62 -17.05 10.00
CA MET A 28 -9.62 -15.98 10.09
C MET A 28 -9.20 -14.91 11.10
N GLU A 29 -8.78 -15.31 12.29
CA GLU A 29 -8.30 -14.43 13.36
C GLU A 29 -7.11 -13.57 12.88
N LEU A 30 -6.12 -14.21 12.25
CA LEU A 30 -4.97 -13.53 11.69
C LEU A 30 -5.35 -12.48 10.63
N LEU A 31 -6.32 -12.78 9.76
CA LEU A 31 -6.82 -11.85 8.75
C LEU A 31 -7.60 -10.69 9.36
N GLU A 32 -8.40 -10.92 10.39
CA GLU A 32 -9.15 -9.87 11.08
C GLU A 32 -8.22 -8.88 11.75
N ASN A 33 -7.16 -9.35 12.39
CA ASN A 33 -6.17 -8.50 13.03
C ASN A 33 -5.26 -7.75 12.05
N ALA A 34 -5.06 -8.27 10.84
CA ALA A 34 -4.30 -7.60 9.78
C ALA A 34 -5.07 -6.45 9.11
N LYS A 35 -6.38 -6.57 8.94
CA LYS A 35 -7.21 -5.59 8.20
C LYS A 35 -7.09 -4.15 8.69
N PRO A 36 -7.12 -3.84 10.01
CA PRO A 36 -7.03 -2.46 10.49
C PRO A 36 -5.73 -1.76 10.13
N GLN A 37 -4.67 -2.50 9.85
CA GLN A 37 -3.34 -1.97 9.53
C GLN A 37 -3.17 -1.65 8.04
N LEU A 38 -4.07 -2.15 7.17
CA LEU A 38 -3.99 -1.98 5.73
C LEU A 38 -4.65 -0.67 5.28
N VAL A 39 -3.88 0.41 5.24
CA VAL A 39 -4.35 1.74 4.84
C VAL A 39 -4.12 1.99 3.34
N HIS A 40 -2.90 1.70 2.84
CA HIS A 40 -2.49 2.05 1.49
C HIS A 40 -3.09 1.14 0.40
N ASN A 41 -3.46 -0.08 0.74
CA ASN A 41 -4.01 -1.06 -0.20
C ASN A 41 -5.49 -0.85 -0.55
N GLN A 42 -6.23 -0.07 0.25
CA GLN A 42 -7.69 0.09 0.10
C GLN A 42 -8.10 0.70 -1.25
N PHE A 43 -7.25 1.53 -1.83
CA PHE A 43 -7.52 2.28 -3.06
C PHE A 43 -6.71 1.78 -4.26
N ALA A 44 -6.04 0.63 -4.14
CA ALA A 44 -5.25 0.04 -5.20
C ALA A 44 -6.10 -0.89 -6.08
N ALA A 45 -5.81 -0.91 -7.39
CA ALA A 45 -6.37 -1.91 -8.28
C ALA A 45 -5.70 -3.27 -8.02
N THR A 46 -6.49 -4.27 -7.66
CA THR A 46 -6.02 -5.63 -7.37
C THR A 46 -6.18 -6.54 -8.57
N LYS A 47 -5.23 -7.45 -8.78
CA LYS A 47 -5.31 -8.50 -9.81
C LYS A 47 -4.98 -9.84 -9.18
N GLY A 48 -5.94 -10.77 -9.23
CA GLY A 48 -5.70 -12.15 -8.78
C GLY A 48 -4.76 -12.89 -9.73
N LEU A 49 -3.85 -13.68 -9.16
CA LEU A 49 -3.02 -14.61 -9.91
C LEU A 49 -3.64 -16.00 -9.87
N PRO A 50 -3.95 -16.64 -11.01
CA PRO A 50 -4.47 -18.00 -11.01
C PRO A 50 -3.38 -19.00 -10.54
N ALA A 51 -3.80 -20.08 -9.91
CA ALA A 51 -2.90 -21.17 -9.53
C ALA A 51 -2.16 -21.69 -10.77
N GLY A 52 -0.84 -21.84 -10.67
CA GLY A 52 0.02 -22.24 -11.79
C GLY A 52 0.39 -21.13 -12.77
N GLY A 53 -0.01 -19.88 -12.54
CA GLY A 53 0.25 -18.72 -13.41
C GLY A 53 1.68 -18.14 -13.35
N GLY A 54 2.62 -18.82 -12.69
CA GLY A 54 3.99 -18.32 -12.55
C GLY A 54 4.15 -17.29 -11.43
N LYS A 55 5.33 -16.67 -11.32
CA LYS A 55 5.66 -15.67 -10.30
C LYS A 55 5.52 -14.22 -10.77
N THR A 56 5.22 -14.00 -12.04
CA THR A 56 5.26 -12.69 -12.67
C THR A 56 3.85 -12.25 -13.03
N VAL A 57 3.48 -11.04 -12.62
CA VAL A 57 2.21 -10.40 -12.99
C VAL A 57 2.50 -9.25 -13.94
N GLU A 58 1.74 -9.19 -15.03
CA GLU A 58 1.83 -8.15 -16.05
C GLU A 58 0.54 -7.34 -16.09
N TRP A 59 0.67 -6.02 -16.07
CA TRP A 59 -0.42 -5.07 -16.35
C TRP A 59 -0.17 -4.40 -17.69
N ARG A 60 -1.21 -4.35 -18.52
CA ARG A 60 -1.19 -3.68 -19.81
C ARG A 60 -1.83 -2.31 -19.70
N LYS A 61 -1.13 -1.31 -20.18
CA LYS A 61 -1.66 0.05 -20.31
C LYS A 61 -1.75 0.39 -21.79
N PHE A 62 -2.96 0.69 -22.24
CA PHE A 62 -3.24 1.17 -23.59
C PHE A 62 -3.08 2.69 -23.61
N GLY A 63 -2.33 3.18 -24.59
CA GLY A 63 -2.23 4.62 -24.87
C GLY A 63 -3.53 5.19 -25.41
N ALA A 64 -3.73 6.47 -25.20
CA ALA A 64 -4.84 7.18 -25.83
C ALA A 64 -4.57 7.34 -27.33
N PHE A 65 -5.62 7.32 -28.15
CA PHE A 65 -5.52 7.68 -29.55
C PHE A 65 -5.26 9.19 -29.70
N ASP A 66 -4.54 9.55 -30.75
CA ASP A 66 -4.39 10.94 -31.13
C ASP A 66 -5.74 11.53 -31.55
N LYS A 67 -5.93 12.82 -31.27
CA LYS A 67 -7.16 13.52 -31.66
C LYS A 67 -7.26 13.64 -33.18
N ALA A 68 -8.37 13.24 -33.74
CA ALA A 68 -8.67 13.42 -35.19
C ALA A 68 -9.00 14.89 -35.46
N LEU A 69 -8.00 15.74 -35.60
CA LEU A 69 -8.18 17.20 -35.82
C LEU A 69 -8.28 17.61 -37.28
N LYS A 70 -8.04 16.68 -38.21
CA LYS A 70 -8.13 16.95 -39.65
C LYS A 70 -9.50 16.53 -40.17
N PRO A 71 -10.22 17.40 -40.92
CA PRO A 71 -11.44 16.99 -41.57
C PRO A 71 -11.15 15.94 -42.66
N LEU A 72 -12.07 15.00 -42.79
CA LEU A 72 -11.97 13.96 -43.82
C LEU A 72 -12.27 14.54 -45.22
N THR A 73 -11.53 14.05 -46.21
CA THR A 73 -11.82 14.36 -47.62
C THR A 73 -12.78 13.31 -48.15
N GLU A 74 -13.85 13.76 -48.85
CA GLU A 74 -14.83 12.87 -49.44
C GLU A 74 -14.18 11.94 -50.48
N GLY A 75 -14.48 10.65 -50.40
CA GLY A 75 -13.93 9.63 -51.29
C GLY A 75 -12.52 9.14 -50.97
N VAL A 76 -11.88 9.65 -49.91
CA VAL A 76 -10.53 9.20 -49.47
C VAL A 76 -10.61 8.50 -48.10
N THR A 77 -10.17 7.25 -48.07
CA THR A 77 -10.06 6.52 -46.80
C THR A 77 -8.89 7.08 -45.97
N PRO A 78 -9.09 7.53 -44.72
CA PRO A 78 -8.01 8.03 -43.88
C PRO A 78 -7.09 6.93 -43.44
N ASP A 79 -5.84 7.27 -43.14
CA ASP A 79 -4.88 6.37 -42.51
C ASP A 79 -5.35 5.97 -41.10
N GLY A 80 -5.28 4.69 -40.76
CA GLY A 80 -5.69 4.18 -39.46
C GLY A 80 -4.72 4.61 -38.36
N SER A 81 -5.24 4.87 -37.16
CA SER A 81 -4.45 5.15 -35.97
C SER A 81 -4.03 3.84 -35.29
N GLY A 82 -2.74 3.67 -35.00
CA GLY A 82 -2.21 2.55 -34.22
C GLY A 82 -2.45 2.74 -32.72
N ILE A 83 -2.70 1.66 -32.01
CA ILE A 83 -2.77 1.65 -30.55
C ILE A 83 -1.41 1.35 -29.95
N SER A 84 -0.92 2.20 -29.04
CA SER A 84 0.30 1.93 -28.27
C SER A 84 -0.02 1.13 -27.01
N VAL A 85 0.75 0.07 -26.77
CA VAL A 85 0.60 -0.77 -25.57
C VAL A 85 1.90 -0.74 -24.78
N SER A 86 1.82 -0.38 -23.51
CA SER A 86 2.94 -0.48 -22.56
C SER A 86 2.63 -1.53 -21.49
N TYR A 87 3.67 -2.17 -21.00
CA TYR A 87 3.56 -3.25 -20.02
C TYR A 87 4.26 -2.84 -18.73
N ILE A 88 3.63 -3.15 -17.60
CA ILE A 88 4.24 -3.06 -16.29
C ILE A 88 4.30 -4.47 -15.74
N THR A 89 5.52 -4.97 -15.54
CA THR A 89 5.77 -6.33 -15.07
C THR A 89 6.30 -6.26 -13.65
N LYS A 90 5.76 -7.06 -12.75
CA LYS A 90 6.23 -7.17 -11.36
C LYS A 90 6.34 -8.64 -10.98
N GLU A 91 7.43 -9.00 -10.32
CA GLU A 91 7.61 -10.32 -9.72
C GLU A 91 7.01 -10.34 -8.32
N LEU A 92 6.33 -11.44 -7.98
CA LEU A 92 5.76 -11.66 -6.67
C LEU A 92 6.86 -12.03 -5.67
N ALA A 93 6.91 -11.32 -4.55
CA ALA A 93 7.72 -11.66 -3.40
C ALA A 93 6.84 -12.24 -2.28
N GLN A 94 7.36 -13.19 -1.55
CA GLN A 94 6.71 -13.78 -0.39
C GLN A 94 7.32 -13.18 0.88
N TYR A 95 6.47 -12.70 1.76
CA TYR A 95 6.85 -12.21 3.09
C TYR A 95 6.24 -13.14 4.13
N GLY A 96 6.99 -13.44 5.19
CA GLY A 96 6.53 -14.30 6.28
C GLY A 96 7.44 -14.20 7.47
N ASP A 97 6.88 -14.50 8.63
CA ASP A 97 7.56 -14.59 9.90
C ASP A 97 7.00 -15.79 10.67
N TYR A 98 7.76 -16.35 11.62
CA TYR A 98 7.30 -17.46 12.43
C TYR A 98 7.83 -17.35 13.86
N THR A 99 7.06 -17.84 14.82
CA THR A 99 7.46 -17.95 16.21
C THR A 99 7.27 -19.39 16.66
N THR A 100 8.28 -19.93 17.33
CA THR A 100 8.21 -21.28 17.92
C THR A 100 7.82 -21.19 19.38
N VAL A 101 6.83 -21.96 19.80
CA VAL A 101 6.39 -22.09 21.19
C VAL A 101 6.78 -23.49 21.67
N SER A 102 7.33 -23.59 22.88
CA SER A 102 7.63 -24.87 23.50
C SER A 102 6.41 -25.44 24.21
N ASP A 103 6.26 -26.76 24.21
CA ASP A 103 5.16 -27.46 24.90
C ASP A 103 5.11 -27.10 26.39
N MET A 104 6.28 -26.88 27.04
CA MET A 104 6.32 -26.47 28.42
C MET A 104 5.76 -25.08 28.66
N LEU A 105 5.97 -24.15 27.70
CA LEU A 105 5.43 -22.80 27.81
C LEU A 105 3.91 -22.83 27.62
N ASP A 106 3.42 -23.56 26.63
CA ASP A 106 1.99 -23.72 26.36
C ASP A 106 1.24 -24.35 27.57
N LEU A 107 1.89 -25.32 28.24
CA LEU A 107 1.32 -26.03 29.39
C LEU A 107 1.39 -25.22 30.69
N THR A 108 2.35 -24.34 30.86
CA THR A 108 2.62 -23.60 32.09
C THR A 108 2.20 -22.15 32.07
N ALA A 109 1.91 -21.61 30.89
CA ALA A 109 1.44 -20.24 30.74
C ALA A 109 0.02 -20.09 31.35
N ILE A 110 -0.21 -18.95 31.98
CA ILE A 110 -1.52 -18.61 32.57
C ILE A 110 -2.49 -18.18 31.45
N ASP A 111 -1.93 -17.55 30.40
CA ASP A 111 -2.68 -17.04 29.26
C ASP A 111 -2.51 -17.95 28.03
N ASP A 112 -3.45 -17.89 27.08
CA ASP A 112 -3.36 -18.59 25.80
C ASP A 112 -2.29 -17.94 24.92
N VAL A 113 -1.05 -18.40 25.03
CA VAL A 113 0.12 -17.86 24.34
C VAL A 113 -0.01 -18.00 22.83
N VAL A 114 -0.67 -19.06 22.33
CA VAL A 114 -0.83 -19.31 20.91
C VAL A 114 -1.78 -18.28 20.28
N LEU A 115 -2.86 -17.95 21.00
CA LEU A 115 -3.82 -16.94 20.55
C LEU A 115 -3.17 -15.55 20.51
N GLU A 116 -2.46 -15.15 21.56
CA GLU A 116 -1.77 -13.86 21.64
C GLU A 116 -0.68 -13.72 20.56
N ILE A 117 0.06 -14.78 20.26
CA ILE A 117 1.03 -14.80 19.15
C ILE A 117 0.34 -14.64 17.80
N THR A 118 -0.82 -15.29 17.61
CA THR A 118 -1.60 -15.17 16.37
C THR A 118 -2.07 -13.74 16.15
N ASP A 119 -2.56 -13.07 17.17
CA ASP A 119 -2.95 -11.65 17.12
C ASP A 119 -1.79 -10.75 16.72
N ARG A 120 -0.64 -10.95 17.35
CA ARG A 120 0.56 -10.16 17.09
C ARG A 120 1.10 -10.40 15.68
N HIS A 121 1.11 -11.65 15.22
CA HIS A 121 1.48 -11.98 13.84
C HIS A 121 0.50 -11.39 12.83
N GLY A 122 -0.81 -11.40 13.12
CA GLY A 122 -1.82 -10.75 12.29
C GLY A 122 -1.56 -9.27 12.13
N SER A 123 -1.38 -8.56 13.23
CA SER A 123 -1.05 -7.12 13.22
C SER A 123 0.26 -6.83 12.50
N ASN A 124 1.32 -7.61 12.76
CA ASN A 124 2.62 -7.47 12.10
C ASN A 124 2.55 -7.73 10.60
N MET A 125 1.77 -8.72 10.17
CA MET A 125 1.52 -9.00 8.74
C MET A 125 0.89 -7.80 8.05
N GLY A 126 -0.14 -7.20 8.66
CA GLY A 126 -0.79 -6.01 8.13
C GLY A 126 0.16 -4.83 8.01
N LEU A 127 0.92 -4.53 9.06
CA LEU A 127 1.93 -3.47 9.08
C LEU A 127 3.03 -3.70 8.02
N THR A 128 3.48 -4.93 7.85
CA THR A 128 4.50 -5.28 6.86
C THR A 128 4.00 -5.03 5.45
N LEU A 129 2.81 -5.52 5.10
CA LEU A 129 2.21 -5.33 3.78
C LEU A 129 1.94 -3.84 3.50
N ASP A 130 1.43 -3.10 4.48
CA ASP A 130 1.19 -1.67 4.35
C ASP A 130 2.48 -0.88 4.16
N THR A 131 3.53 -1.23 4.91
CA THR A 131 4.86 -0.62 4.80
C THR A 131 5.50 -0.88 3.43
N VAL A 132 5.42 -2.11 2.92
CA VAL A 132 5.94 -2.46 1.58
C VAL A 132 5.20 -1.67 0.51
N THR A 133 3.87 -1.58 0.59
CA THR A 133 3.05 -0.81 -0.36
C THR A 133 3.38 0.67 -0.29
N ARG A 134 3.48 1.26 0.89
CA ARG A 134 3.87 2.65 1.10
C ARG A 134 5.25 2.94 0.49
N ASN A 135 6.22 2.08 0.73
CA ASN A 135 7.59 2.26 0.21
C ASN A 135 7.63 2.22 -1.31
N GLU A 136 6.81 1.37 -1.95
CA GLU A 136 6.70 1.33 -3.41
C GLU A 136 6.03 2.60 -3.96
N ILE A 137 4.97 3.10 -3.33
CA ILE A 137 4.32 4.36 -3.70
C ILE A 137 5.28 5.55 -3.60
N GLN A 138 6.11 5.59 -2.56
CA GLN A 138 7.09 6.68 -2.35
C GLN A 138 8.21 6.73 -3.39
N GLN A 139 8.43 5.68 -4.16
CA GLN A 139 9.39 5.65 -5.28
C GLN A 139 8.83 6.29 -6.55
N GLY A 140 7.58 6.70 -6.56
CA GLY A 140 6.94 7.37 -7.69
C GLY A 140 7.67 8.65 -8.10
N LYS A 141 7.72 8.92 -9.41
CA LYS A 141 8.36 10.12 -9.99
C LYS A 141 7.50 11.37 -9.91
N GLN A 142 6.22 11.21 -9.67
CA GLN A 142 5.25 12.32 -9.57
C GLN A 142 5.20 12.82 -8.13
N VAL A 143 6.11 13.74 -7.80
CA VAL A 143 6.27 14.26 -6.44
C VAL A 143 6.08 15.78 -6.45
N ILE A 144 5.29 16.28 -5.51
CA ILE A 144 5.15 17.69 -5.19
C ILE A 144 5.66 17.87 -3.78
N TYR A 145 6.63 18.76 -3.59
CA TYR A 145 7.19 19.05 -2.28
C TYR A 145 6.43 20.19 -1.61
N ALA A 146 6.33 20.12 -0.29
CA ALA A 146 5.76 21.20 0.50
C ALA A 146 6.67 22.43 0.43
N PRO A 147 6.12 23.64 0.20
CA PRO A 147 6.90 24.85 0.18
C PRO A 147 7.45 25.17 1.59
N LYS A 148 8.60 25.79 1.65
CA LYS A 148 9.12 26.35 2.89
C LYS A 148 8.38 27.64 3.22
N ILE A 149 7.86 27.74 4.44
CA ILE A 149 7.11 28.89 4.92
C ILE A 149 8.05 29.71 5.84
N GLY A 150 8.46 30.87 5.38
CA GLY A 150 9.26 31.81 6.16
C GLY A 150 8.44 32.46 7.28
N SER A 151 9.11 33.05 8.26
CA SER A 151 8.49 33.77 9.40
C SER A 151 7.54 34.90 8.98
N ASN A 152 7.73 35.46 7.79
CA ASN A 152 6.88 36.51 7.22
C ASN A 152 5.76 35.94 6.31
N GLY A 153 5.47 34.65 6.37
CA GLY A 153 4.49 33.99 5.50
C GLY A 153 4.94 33.83 4.04
N THR A 154 6.19 34.19 3.69
CA THR A 154 6.71 34.01 2.34
C THR A 154 6.89 32.52 2.04
N LYS A 155 6.31 32.06 0.92
CA LYS A 155 6.43 30.67 0.46
C LYS A 155 7.56 30.55 -0.53
N THR A 156 8.49 29.63 -0.32
CA THR A 156 9.59 29.30 -1.24
C THR A 156 9.42 27.87 -1.72
N ASP A 157 9.42 27.67 -3.04
CA ASP A 157 9.28 26.35 -3.62
C ASP A 157 10.51 25.48 -3.34
N VAL A 158 10.24 24.24 -2.95
CA VAL A 158 11.25 23.20 -2.70
C VAL A 158 11.21 22.21 -3.87
N THR A 159 12.37 21.92 -4.44
CA THR A 159 12.49 21.06 -5.63
C THR A 159 13.08 19.69 -5.33
N SER A 160 13.61 19.46 -4.14
CA SER A 160 14.28 18.22 -3.75
C SER A 160 13.87 17.77 -2.35
N ARG A 161 13.81 16.45 -2.15
CA ARG A 161 13.56 15.85 -0.84
C ARG A 161 14.64 16.22 0.19
N MET A 162 15.87 16.46 -0.24
CA MET A 162 16.99 16.80 0.65
C MET A 162 16.92 18.24 1.19
N THR A 163 16.12 19.10 0.57
CA THR A 163 15.93 20.51 0.98
C THR A 163 14.70 20.71 1.84
N LEU A 164 13.96 19.63 2.17
CA LEU A 164 12.87 19.69 3.11
C LEU A 164 13.41 19.87 4.54
N ASP A 165 12.85 20.82 5.25
CA ASP A 165 13.16 21.10 6.65
C ASP A 165 11.88 21.22 7.50
N LYS A 166 12.03 21.56 8.77
CA LYS A 166 10.92 21.72 9.73
C LYS A 166 9.93 22.84 9.38
N ASP A 167 10.34 23.79 8.51
CA ASP A 167 9.51 24.91 8.07
C ASP A 167 8.68 24.56 6.83
N CYS A 168 8.87 23.36 6.24
CA CYS A 168 8.06 22.83 5.14
C CYS A 168 6.82 22.15 5.68
N ARG A 169 5.65 22.77 5.53
CA ARG A 169 4.38 22.27 6.08
C ARG A 169 3.36 21.99 4.99
N MET A 170 2.46 21.06 5.28
CA MET A 170 1.31 20.78 4.44
C MET A 170 0.29 21.91 4.57
N THR A 171 -0.18 22.45 3.45
CA THR A 171 -1.18 23.49 3.38
C THR A 171 -2.36 23.07 2.51
N SER A 172 -3.52 23.70 2.71
CA SER A 172 -4.73 23.50 1.88
C SER A 172 -4.47 23.82 0.40
N GLU A 173 -3.66 24.84 0.13
CA GLU A 173 -3.23 25.19 -1.23
C GLU A 173 -2.45 24.06 -1.90
N LEU A 174 -1.55 23.38 -1.16
CA LEU A 174 -0.78 22.25 -1.69
C LEU A 174 -1.70 21.07 -2.04
N VAL A 175 -2.71 20.80 -1.22
CA VAL A 175 -3.73 19.77 -1.49
C VAL A 175 -4.50 20.11 -2.77
N ALA A 176 -4.94 21.35 -2.91
CA ALA A 176 -5.63 21.82 -4.11
C ALA A 176 -4.74 21.75 -5.37
N LYS A 177 -3.45 22.09 -5.27
CA LYS A 177 -2.44 21.97 -6.32
C LYS A 177 -2.28 20.51 -6.74
N ALA A 178 -2.17 19.58 -5.78
CA ALA A 178 -2.06 18.14 -6.03
C ALA A 178 -3.31 17.60 -6.75
N ALA A 179 -4.50 17.94 -6.28
CA ALA A 179 -5.76 17.54 -6.91
C ALA A 179 -5.88 18.09 -8.35
N THR A 180 -5.45 19.34 -8.56
CA THR A 180 -5.44 19.96 -9.89
C THR A 180 -4.47 19.23 -10.83
N GLN A 181 -3.31 18.82 -10.33
CA GLN A 181 -2.33 18.07 -11.13
C GLN A 181 -2.88 16.69 -11.53
N LEU A 182 -3.54 15.98 -10.62
CA LEU A 182 -4.20 14.71 -10.92
C LEU A 182 -5.28 14.87 -11.99
N LYS A 183 -6.09 15.94 -11.92
CA LYS A 183 -7.10 16.26 -12.96
C LYS A 183 -6.46 16.52 -14.31
N LYS A 184 -5.36 17.28 -14.37
CA LYS A 184 -4.62 17.53 -15.63
C LYS A 184 -4.08 16.26 -16.26
N MET A 185 -3.74 15.27 -15.44
CA MET A 185 -3.23 13.98 -15.89
C MET A 185 -4.36 12.99 -16.24
N ASN A 186 -5.63 13.39 -16.13
CA ASN A 186 -6.79 12.53 -16.27
C ASN A 186 -6.70 11.27 -15.37
N ALA A 187 -6.21 11.44 -14.15
CA ALA A 187 -6.13 10.34 -13.19
C ALA A 187 -7.54 9.85 -12.81
N PRO A 188 -7.76 8.52 -12.69
CA PRO A 188 -9.05 7.98 -12.29
C PRO A 188 -9.40 8.45 -10.88
N THR A 189 -10.68 8.70 -10.64
CA THR A 189 -11.22 9.11 -9.34
C THR A 189 -11.93 7.94 -8.67
N PHE A 190 -11.97 7.93 -7.35
CA PHE A 190 -12.79 7.01 -6.55
C PHE A 190 -14.06 7.75 -6.14
N ASP A 191 -15.19 7.29 -6.63
CA ASP A 191 -16.50 7.95 -6.38
C ASP A 191 -16.48 9.46 -6.66
N GLY A 192 -15.84 9.84 -7.77
CA GLY A 192 -15.71 11.25 -8.18
C GLY A 192 -14.72 12.09 -7.35
N LYS A 193 -14.01 11.49 -6.40
CA LYS A 193 -13.08 12.16 -5.49
C LYS A 193 -11.68 11.57 -5.58
N TYR A 194 -10.68 12.34 -5.17
CA TYR A 194 -9.32 11.83 -4.92
C TYR A 194 -9.15 11.52 -3.44
N VAL A 195 -8.39 10.48 -3.14
CA VAL A 195 -8.08 10.06 -1.77
C VAL A 195 -6.69 10.55 -1.40
N CYS A 196 -6.56 11.12 -0.22
CA CYS A 196 -5.30 11.56 0.34
C CYS A 196 -5.01 10.78 1.63
N ILE A 197 -3.92 10.04 1.65
CA ILE A 197 -3.45 9.29 2.82
C ILE A 197 -2.35 10.13 3.46
N ILE A 198 -2.55 10.54 4.71
CA ILE A 198 -1.62 11.40 5.44
C ILE A 198 -1.33 10.84 6.83
N HIS A 199 -0.13 11.14 7.34
CA HIS A 199 0.22 10.85 8.72
C HIS A 199 -0.51 11.79 9.69
N PRO A 200 -0.88 11.36 10.91
CA PRO A 200 -1.56 12.20 11.89
C PRO A 200 -0.89 13.55 12.18
N SER A 201 0.45 13.59 12.19
CA SER A 201 1.22 14.85 12.35
C SER A 201 0.97 15.83 11.20
N VAL A 202 0.86 15.34 9.96
CA VAL A 202 0.54 16.17 8.80
C VAL A 202 -0.92 16.63 8.82
N ALA A 203 -1.82 15.80 9.33
CA ALA A 203 -3.22 16.18 9.57
C ALA A 203 -3.33 17.32 10.58
N PHE A 204 -2.47 17.32 11.61
CA PHE A 204 -2.41 18.42 12.58
C PHE A 204 -1.97 19.73 11.92
N ASP A 205 -0.94 19.71 11.08
CA ASP A 205 -0.50 20.91 10.35
C ASP A 205 -1.60 21.45 9.44
N LEU A 206 -2.31 20.57 8.73
CA LEU A 206 -3.40 20.95 7.83
C LEU A 206 -4.59 21.58 8.59
N ARG A 207 -4.93 21.03 9.77
CA ARG A 207 -6.01 21.58 10.62
C ARG A 207 -5.67 22.96 11.20
N ASN A 208 -4.39 23.29 11.32
CA ASN A 208 -3.93 24.61 11.77
C ASN A 208 -3.74 25.62 10.62
N ASP A 209 -3.97 25.21 9.39
CA ASP A 209 -3.93 26.11 8.23
C ASP A 209 -5.15 27.06 8.28
N PRO A 210 -4.95 28.39 8.25
CA PRO A 210 -6.04 29.36 8.29
C PRO A 210 -7.10 29.18 7.20
N ASP A 211 -6.66 28.80 6.00
CA ASP A 211 -7.55 28.58 4.86
C ASP A 211 -8.42 27.33 5.07
N TRP A 212 -7.88 26.31 5.75
CA TRP A 212 -8.64 25.11 6.12
C TRP A 212 -9.69 25.42 7.19
N VAL A 213 -9.30 26.18 8.21
CA VAL A 213 -10.21 26.59 9.31
C VAL A 213 -11.35 27.47 8.79
N ALA A 214 -11.07 28.34 7.82
CA ALA A 214 -12.08 29.21 7.23
C ALA A 214 -13.10 28.48 6.34
N ALA A 215 -12.75 27.27 5.85
CA ALA A 215 -13.61 26.46 4.99
C ALA A 215 -14.55 25.50 5.76
N HIS A 216 -14.36 25.34 7.06
CA HIS A 216 -15.13 24.47 7.95
C HIS A 216 -15.72 25.24 9.10
#